data_04695ccd0f5fa2c9667883ede824902a
#
_entry.id   04695ccd0f5fa2c9667883ede824902a
#
_cell.length_a   1.000
_cell.length_b   1.000
_cell.length_c   1.000
_cell.angle_alpha   90.00
_cell.angle_beta   90.00
_cell.angle_gamma   90.00
#
_symmetry.space_group_name_H-M   'P 1'
#
loop_
_entity.id
_entity.type
_entity.pdbx_description
1 polymer ?
#
loop_
_entity_poly.entity_id
_entity_poly.type
_entity_poly.pdbx_seq_one_letter_code
_entity_poly.pdbx_strand_id
1 'polypeptide(L)'
;MPDPDPLDVVVVGGGVIGLSVAWRAAAAGLAVAVVDPRPGHGATWAAAGMLGPVGEAHFGEEALARANVAAARQWPAFAGDLEAASNQGVGYRRSGTVLAAMDPSDRRVVDDVLGYQLSLGLSPRRLSSRECRELEPLLAPGIGGGAEFPDDHQVDNRQLVDGLLAAGRHAGVTLVTDEVAGVASSAGRATGVILGRGDPIAAGAVVIAAGCWSGQLGGVPEPLLPPVRPVKGLTVRIRASSGTPRLRRIVRGLVHGRPCYLVPREDGTVVIGATVEEKGFDLSVQVGSVHDLLRDARAIVPALDEYELVETSTGLRPGSPDNAPLIGTTSMAGLIIATGHYRNGILLAPVTADAVVALLEGRVVPEFLLPFGPDRFATPAGVGGPGRARVPT
;
A
#
# COMPACT_ATOMS: atom_id res chain seq x y z
N MET A 1 -5.49 35.47 21.93
CA MET A 1 -4.46 34.47 21.67
C MET A 1 -3.82 34.83 20.34
N PRO A 2 -2.51 34.74 20.15
CA PRO A 2 -1.97 34.92 18.81
C PRO A 2 -2.61 33.88 17.89
N ASP A 3 -2.91 34.32 16.64
CA ASP A 3 -3.34 33.37 15.62
C ASP A 3 -2.30 32.23 15.52
N PRO A 4 -2.73 30.97 15.43
CA PRO A 4 -1.77 29.88 15.26
C PRO A 4 -0.93 30.13 14.00
N ASP A 5 0.36 29.85 14.07
CA ASP A 5 1.26 29.97 12.93
C ASP A 5 0.65 29.26 11.72
N PRO A 6 0.69 29.88 10.53
CA PRO A 6 0.08 29.30 9.35
C PRO A 6 0.74 27.95 9.01
N LEU A 7 -0.07 26.94 8.69
CA LEU A 7 0.43 25.66 8.25
C LEU A 7 1.10 25.77 6.87
N ASP A 8 2.26 25.15 6.72
CA ASP A 8 2.91 25.01 5.40
C ASP A 8 2.15 24.02 4.52
N VAL A 9 1.69 22.91 5.13
CA VAL A 9 1.00 21.86 4.39
C VAL A 9 -0.09 21.17 5.21
N VAL A 10 -1.22 20.90 4.57
CA VAL A 10 -2.25 19.99 5.09
C VAL A 10 -2.29 18.73 4.23
N VAL A 11 -2.21 17.57 4.90
CA VAL A 11 -2.28 16.25 4.27
C VAL A 11 -3.68 15.69 4.49
N VAL A 12 -4.38 15.38 3.40
CA VAL A 12 -5.71 14.76 3.41
C VAL A 12 -5.57 13.25 3.35
N GLY A 13 -5.90 12.59 4.45
CA GLY A 13 -5.79 11.14 4.62
C GLY A 13 -4.61 10.71 5.50
N GLY A 14 -4.93 9.97 6.56
CA GLY A 14 -4.00 9.43 7.57
C GLY A 14 -3.67 7.95 7.36
N GLY A 15 -3.64 7.45 6.12
CA GLY A 15 -3.09 6.15 5.79
C GLY A 15 -1.55 6.16 5.77
N VAL A 16 -0.92 5.00 5.44
CA VAL A 16 0.54 4.89 5.42
C VAL A 16 1.21 5.96 4.56
N ILE A 17 0.62 6.34 3.44
CA ILE A 17 1.18 7.37 2.56
C ILE A 17 1.12 8.74 3.23
N GLY A 18 -0.07 9.18 3.66
CA GLY A 18 -0.23 10.50 4.27
C GLY A 18 0.56 10.66 5.57
N LEU A 19 0.59 9.64 6.43
CA LEU A 19 1.38 9.66 7.66
C LEU A 19 2.88 9.70 7.39
N SER A 20 3.38 8.95 6.37
CA SER A 20 4.80 8.99 5.98
C SER A 20 5.19 10.36 5.42
N VAL A 21 4.33 10.95 4.56
CA VAL A 21 4.51 12.31 4.04
C VAL A 21 4.55 13.33 5.18
N ALA A 22 3.57 13.27 6.07
CA ALA A 22 3.47 14.22 7.18
C ALA A 22 4.69 14.15 8.12
N TRP A 23 5.11 12.93 8.50
CA TRP A 23 6.30 12.76 9.31
C TRP A 23 7.56 13.31 8.64
N ARG A 24 7.82 12.93 7.37
CA ARG A 24 9.01 13.41 6.64
C ARG A 24 8.97 14.92 6.39
N ALA A 25 7.82 15.50 6.10
CA ALA A 25 7.66 16.95 5.92
C ALA A 25 7.92 17.71 7.23
N ALA A 26 7.36 17.24 8.35
CA ALA A 26 7.62 17.84 9.65
C ALA A 26 9.08 17.66 10.10
N ALA A 27 9.71 16.52 9.82
CA ALA A 27 11.13 16.31 10.07
C ALA A 27 12.03 17.20 9.22
N ALA A 28 11.54 17.68 8.05
CA ALA A 28 12.20 18.71 7.23
C ALA A 28 11.93 20.15 7.71
N GLY A 29 11.18 20.33 8.80
CA GLY A 29 10.91 21.64 9.43
C GLY A 29 9.63 22.33 8.98
N LEU A 30 8.77 21.68 8.21
CA LEU A 30 7.47 22.22 7.79
C LEU A 30 6.42 22.09 8.89
N ALA A 31 5.53 23.09 9.01
CA ALA A 31 4.34 23.02 9.85
C ALA A 31 3.24 22.20 9.16
N VAL A 32 2.93 21.01 9.70
CA VAL A 32 2.10 20.00 9.05
C VAL A 32 0.86 19.66 9.86
N ALA A 33 -0.30 19.59 9.19
CA ALA A 33 -1.48 18.92 9.72
C ALA A 33 -1.88 17.72 8.85
N VAL A 34 -2.38 16.66 9.48
CA VAL A 34 -3.04 15.52 8.82
C VAL A 34 -4.51 15.53 9.20
N VAL A 35 -5.39 15.43 8.23
CA VAL A 35 -6.83 15.34 8.44
C VAL A 35 -7.32 13.97 7.99
N ASP A 36 -7.88 13.18 8.91
CA ASP A 36 -8.45 11.86 8.64
C ASP A 36 -9.44 11.48 9.75
N PRO A 37 -10.63 10.96 9.45
CA PRO A 37 -11.61 10.57 10.46
C PRO A 37 -11.16 9.39 11.33
N ARG A 38 -10.25 8.53 10.82
CA ARG A 38 -9.73 7.35 11.52
C ARG A 38 -8.30 7.04 11.09
N PRO A 39 -7.31 7.84 11.51
CA PRO A 39 -5.93 7.70 11.10
C PRO A 39 -5.38 6.28 11.29
N GLY A 40 -4.62 5.78 10.32
CA GLY A 40 -4.05 4.43 10.32
C GLY A 40 -5.00 3.32 9.88
N HIS A 41 -6.29 3.57 9.81
CA HIS A 41 -7.30 2.60 9.40
C HIS A 41 -7.48 2.55 7.86
N GLY A 42 -8.43 1.78 7.38
CA GLY A 42 -8.67 1.60 5.93
C GLY A 42 -7.74 0.56 5.30
N ALA A 43 -7.24 0.82 4.09
CA ALA A 43 -6.41 -0.13 3.34
C ALA A 43 -5.13 -0.53 4.10
N THR A 44 -4.51 0.41 4.81
CA THR A 44 -3.29 0.18 5.59
C THR A 44 -3.52 -0.82 6.72
N TRP A 45 -4.64 -0.71 7.45
CA TRP A 45 -4.97 -1.61 8.55
C TRP A 45 -5.22 -3.05 8.11
N ALA A 46 -5.90 -3.21 6.97
CA ALA A 46 -6.22 -4.52 6.40
C ALA A 46 -5.06 -5.16 5.65
N ALA A 47 -4.01 -4.41 5.31
CA ALA A 47 -2.88 -4.90 4.55
C ALA A 47 -2.09 -5.96 5.30
N ALA A 48 -1.35 -6.79 4.55
CA ALA A 48 -0.44 -7.78 5.12
C ALA A 48 0.99 -7.27 5.34
N GLY A 49 1.34 -6.08 4.87
CA GLY A 49 2.66 -5.50 5.08
C GLY A 49 3.78 -6.16 4.28
N MET A 50 3.47 -6.82 3.18
CA MET A 50 4.50 -7.36 2.28
C MET A 50 5.24 -6.24 1.56
N LEU A 51 6.56 -6.39 1.47
CA LEU A 51 7.50 -5.55 0.75
C LEU A 51 8.10 -6.41 -0.37
N GLY A 52 7.34 -6.56 -1.45
CA GLY A 52 7.61 -7.54 -2.50
C GLY A 52 8.03 -6.91 -3.83
N PRO A 53 9.26 -6.38 -3.96
CA PRO A 53 9.70 -5.76 -5.22
C PRO A 53 9.79 -6.76 -6.37
N VAL A 54 9.98 -8.04 -6.08
CA VAL A 54 10.09 -9.11 -7.08
C VAL A 54 8.74 -9.82 -7.25
N GLY A 55 8.13 -10.27 -6.17
CA GLY A 55 6.89 -11.03 -6.21
C GLY A 55 5.66 -10.26 -6.67
N GLU A 56 5.71 -8.93 -6.68
CA GLU A 56 4.67 -8.03 -7.21
C GLU A 56 4.99 -7.47 -8.61
N ALA A 57 6.03 -7.97 -9.29
CA ALA A 57 6.32 -7.58 -10.67
C ALA A 57 5.39 -8.32 -11.63
N HIS A 58 4.51 -7.59 -12.30
CA HIS A 58 3.51 -8.10 -13.24
C HIS A 58 3.81 -7.63 -14.68
N PHE A 59 3.35 -8.40 -15.65
CA PHE A 59 3.46 -8.04 -17.08
C PHE A 59 2.80 -6.69 -17.36
N GLY A 60 3.52 -5.81 -18.08
CA GLY A 60 3.06 -4.47 -18.46
C GLY A 60 3.19 -3.41 -17.36
N GLU A 61 3.78 -3.74 -16.20
CA GLU A 61 3.99 -2.83 -15.07
C GLU A 61 5.50 -2.54 -14.84
N GLU A 62 6.33 -2.43 -15.92
CA GLU A 62 7.80 -2.31 -15.82
C GLU A 62 8.25 -1.05 -15.08
N ALA A 63 7.56 0.09 -15.28
CA ALA A 63 7.86 1.31 -14.56
C ALA A 63 7.61 1.15 -13.05
N LEU A 64 6.49 0.50 -12.70
CA LEU A 64 6.13 0.20 -11.32
C LEU A 64 7.13 -0.78 -10.68
N ALA A 65 7.57 -1.81 -11.42
CA ALA A 65 8.58 -2.76 -10.95
C ALA A 65 9.91 -2.03 -10.60
N ARG A 66 10.36 -1.08 -11.43
CA ARG A 66 11.56 -0.25 -11.12
C ARG A 66 11.37 0.59 -9.86
N ALA A 67 10.20 1.21 -9.69
CA ALA A 67 9.89 1.98 -8.50
C ALA A 67 9.83 1.11 -7.23
N ASN A 68 9.25 -0.09 -7.33
CA ASN A 68 9.19 -1.06 -6.23
C ASN A 68 10.59 -1.50 -5.77
N VAL A 69 11.51 -1.75 -6.72
CA VAL A 69 12.90 -2.09 -6.42
C VAL A 69 13.62 -0.91 -5.73
N ALA A 70 13.42 0.31 -6.23
CA ALA A 70 13.99 1.51 -5.62
C ALA A 70 13.47 1.72 -4.19
N ALA A 71 12.17 1.54 -3.98
CA ALA A 71 11.53 1.64 -2.68
C ALA A 71 12.04 0.57 -1.70
N ALA A 72 12.14 -0.68 -2.14
CA ALA A 72 12.65 -1.78 -1.30
C ALA A 72 14.07 -1.51 -0.78
N ARG A 73 14.92 -0.90 -1.60
CA ARG A 73 16.29 -0.51 -1.19
C ARG A 73 16.29 0.56 -0.10
N GLN A 74 15.29 1.41 -0.02
CA GLN A 74 15.18 2.46 1.00
C GLN A 74 14.59 1.94 2.31
N TRP A 75 13.85 0.82 2.29
CA TRP A 75 13.15 0.31 3.46
C TRP A 75 14.00 0.10 4.70
N PRO A 76 15.23 -0.46 4.65
CA PRO A 76 16.06 -0.62 5.84
C PRO A 76 16.36 0.70 6.54
N ALA A 77 16.70 1.75 5.78
CA ALA A 77 16.96 3.08 6.33
C ALA A 77 15.68 3.73 6.84
N PHE A 78 14.59 3.67 6.06
CA PHE A 78 13.30 4.23 6.46
C PHE A 78 12.77 3.62 7.76
N ALA A 79 12.87 2.28 7.92
CA ALA A 79 12.47 1.60 9.14
C ALA A 79 13.33 2.04 10.34
N GLY A 80 14.66 2.10 10.17
CA GLY A 80 15.57 2.53 11.22
C GLY A 80 15.35 3.99 11.65
N ASP A 81 15.15 4.91 10.69
CA ASP A 81 14.83 6.30 10.97
C ASP A 81 13.50 6.43 11.74
N LEU A 82 12.49 5.64 11.32
CA LEU A 82 11.18 5.67 11.94
C LEU A 82 11.21 5.09 13.37
N GLU A 83 11.92 3.99 13.59
CA GLU A 83 12.13 3.41 14.91
C GLU A 83 12.84 4.39 15.85
N ALA A 84 13.87 5.08 15.36
CA ALA A 84 14.57 6.11 16.13
C ALA A 84 13.63 7.30 16.46
N ALA A 85 12.85 7.78 15.48
CA ALA A 85 11.96 8.92 15.67
C ALA A 85 10.74 8.62 16.56
N SER A 86 10.23 7.39 16.51
CA SER A 86 9.04 6.96 17.27
C SER A 86 9.36 6.38 18.64
N ASN A 87 10.59 5.94 18.88
CA ASN A 87 11.00 5.08 20.01
C ASN A 87 10.21 3.75 20.07
N GLN A 88 9.81 3.21 18.91
CA GLN A 88 9.02 1.97 18.81
C GLN A 88 9.53 1.11 17.65
N GLY A 89 9.49 -0.21 17.81
CA GLY A 89 9.72 -1.14 16.69
C GLY A 89 8.58 -1.06 15.68
N VAL A 90 8.89 -1.15 14.39
CA VAL A 90 7.90 -1.15 13.31
C VAL A 90 7.70 -2.55 12.70
N GLY A 91 8.39 -3.55 13.24
CA GLY A 91 8.26 -4.94 12.78
C GLY A 91 8.81 -5.18 11.35
N TYR A 92 9.81 -4.40 10.92
CA TYR A 92 10.52 -4.65 9.67
C TYR A 92 11.35 -5.93 9.77
N ARG A 93 11.13 -6.89 8.86
CA ARG A 93 11.83 -8.19 8.86
C ARG A 93 12.30 -8.56 7.47
N ARG A 94 13.59 -8.89 7.36
CA ARG A 94 14.22 -9.42 6.15
C ARG A 94 13.99 -10.94 6.08
N SER A 95 12.73 -11.35 5.87
CA SER A 95 12.33 -12.76 5.92
C SER A 95 12.56 -13.51 4.61
N GLY A 96 12.62 -12.82 3.50
CA GLY A 96 12.47 -13.45 2.19
C GLY A 96 11.06 -14.03 2.01
N THR A 97 10.75 -14.45 0.79
CA THR A 97 9.45 -15.06 0.44
C THR A 97 9.67 -16.36 -0.32
N VAL A 98 8.87 -17.39 0.01
CA VAL A 98 8.77 -18.62 -0.77
C VAL A 98 7.42 -18.63 -1.49
N LEU A 99 7.44 -18.77 -2.82
CA LEU A 99 6.26 -19.01 -3.63
C LEU A 99 6.12 -20.52 -3.87
N ALA A 100 5.02 -21.12 -3.45
CA ALA A 100 4.71 -22.53 -3.64
C ALA A 100 3.65 -22.73 -4.73
N ALA A 101 3.88 -23.62 -5.68
CA ALA A 101 2.91 -24.10 -6.66
C ALA A 101 2.33 -25.43 -6.20
N MET A 102 1.00 -25.58 -6.20
CA MET A 102 0.36 -26.82 -5.73
C MET A 102 0.47 -27.97 -6.73
N ASP A 103 0.28 -27.67 -8.01
CA ASP A 103 0.23 -28.69 -9.06
C ASP A 103 1.09 -28.32 -10.28
N PRO A 104 1.22 -29.21 -11.29
CA PRO A 104 2.01 -28.95 -12.49
C PRO A 104 1.49 -27.77 -13.33
N SER A 105 0.21 -27.40 -13.26
CA SER A 105 -0.35 -26.24 -13.94
C SER A 105 0.09 -24.95 -13.25
N ASP A 106 -0.05 -24.90 -11.93
CA ASP A 106 0.45 -23.81 -11.10
C ASP A 106 1.96 -23.62 -11.30
N ARG A 107 2.72 -24.73 -11.39
CA ARG A 107 4.15 -24.67 -11.63
C ARG A 107 4.51 -23.98 -12.94
N ARG A 108 3.79 -24.25 -14.03
CA ARG A 108 4.02 -23.56 -15.32
C ARG A 108 3.79 -22.06 -15.21
N VAL A 109 2.71 -21.64 -14.54
CA VAL A 109 2.45 -20.21 -14.29
C VAL A 109 3.60 -19.56 -13.50
N VAL A 110 4.09 -20.24 -12.46
CA VAL A 110 5.26 -19.77 -11.70
C VAL A 110 6.49 -19.64 -12.60
N ASP A 111 6.75 -20.63 -13.45
CA ASP A 111 7.90 -20.61 -14.36
C ASP A 111 7.82 -19.45 -15.39
N ASP A 112 6.64 -19.13 -15.91
CA ASP A 112 6.41 -18.01 -16.84
C ASP A 112 6.66 -16.66 -16.11
N VAL A 113 6.15 -16.50 -14.89
CA VAL A 113 6.39 -15.32 -14.07
C VAL A 113 7.88 -15.15 -13.76
N LEU A 114 8.59 -16.24 -13.41
CA LEU A 114 10.04 -16.19 -13.17
C LEU A 114 10.80 -15.76 -14.42
N GLY A 115 10.43 -16.25 -15.60
CA GLY A 115 11.04 -15.85 -16.88
C GLY A 115 10.90 -14.35 -17.11
N TYR A 116 9.73 -13.78 -16.85
CA TYR A 116 9.49 -12.34 -16.96
C TYR A 116 10.32 -11.54 -15.92
N GLN A 117 10.32 -11.96 -14.67
CA GLN A 117 11.09 -11.29 -13.61
C GLN A 117 12.60 -11.27 -13.91
N LEU A 118 13.14 -12.37 -14.44
CA LEU A 118 14.53 -12.44 -14.88
C LEU A 118 14.81 -11.49 -16.05
N SER A 119 13.85 -11.33 -16.98
CA SER A 119 13.99 -10.39 -18.11
C SER A 119 14.02 -8.92 -17.66
N LEU A 120 13.45 -8.62 -16.48
CA LEU A 120 13.53 -7.31 -15.82
C LEU A 120 14.83 -7.10 -15.01
N GLY A 121 15.73 -8.07 -14.99
CA GLY A 121 16.97 -8.03 -14.19
C GLY A 121 16.72 -8.27 -12.69
N LEU A 122 15.56 -8.79 -12.30
CA LEU A 122 15.27 -9.23 -10.94
C LEU A 122 15.90 -10.60 -10.68
N SER A 123 16.03 -10.99 -9.42
CA SER A 123 16.78 -12.20 -9.01
C SER A 123 15.91 -13.24 -8.28
N PRO A 124 14.81 -13.72 -8.89
CA PRO A 124 14.08 -14.85 -8.32
C PRO A 124 14.90 -16.12 -8.47
N ARG A 125 14.74 -17.07 -7.53
CA ARG A 125 15.39 -18.37 -7.62
C ARG A 125 14.36 -19.49 -7.73
N ARG A 126 14.43 -20.29 -8.81
CA ARG A 126 13.57 -21.49 -8.97
C ARG A 126 13.90 -22.52 -7.90
N LEU A 127 12.88 -23.14 -7.34
CA LEU A 127 13.00 -24.16 -6.31
C LEU A 127 12.26 -25.46 -6.71
N SER A 128 12.88 -26.60 -6.39
CA SER A 128 12.19 -27.88 -6.29
C SER A 128 11.27 -27.91 -5.05
N SER A 129 10.35 -28.88 -5.00
CA SER A 129 9.49 -29.12 -3.83
C SER A 129 10.32 -29.35 -2.54
N ARG A 130 11.45 -30.06 -2.65
CA ARG A 130 12.35 -30.30 -1.53
C ARG A 130 12.97 -28.98 -1.02
N GLU A 131 13.55 -28.17 -1.91
CA GLU A 131 14.17 -26.90 -1.54
C GLU A 131 13.15 -25.92 -0.94
N CYS A 132 11.91 -25.87 -1.46
CA CYS A 132 10.85 -25.08 -0.84
C CYS A 132 10.63 -25.47 0.63
N ARG A 133 10.58 -26.79 0.92
CA ARG A 133 10.37 -27.31 2.28
C ARG A 133 11.61 -27.20 3.16
N GLU A 134 12.81 -27.14 2.61
CA GLU A 134 14.02 -26.82 3.37
C GLU A 134 14.00 -25.36 3.85
N LEU A 135 13.47 -24.44 3.03
CA LEU A 135 13.30 -23.02 3.41
C LEU A 135 12.12 -22.80 4.37
N GLU A 136 10.99 -23.49 4.11
CA GLU A 136 9.80 -23.40 4.95
C GLU A 136 9.24 -24.83 5.20
N PRO A 137 9.61 -25.43 6.33
CA PRO A 137 9.26 -26.82 6.64
C PRO A 137 7.76 -27.12 6.80
N LEU A 138 6.93 -26.09 7.02
CA LEU A 138 5.48 -26.24 7.19
C LEU A 138 4.72 -26.35 5.87
N LEU A 139 5.41 -26.21 4.72
CA LEU A 139 4.78 -26.40 3.41
C LEU A 139 4.32 -27.85 3.22
N ALA A 140 3.17 -28.01 2.58
CA ALA A 140 2.57 -29.31 2.28
C ALA A 140 3.56 -30.22 1.51
N PRO A 141 3.61 -31.54 1.83
CA PRO A 141 4.49 -32.47 1.12
C PRO A 141 4.22 -32.58 -0.39
N GLY A 142 2.98 -32.32 -0.80
CA GLY A 142 2.51 -32.49 -2.18
C GLY A 142 2.70 -31.28 -3.09
N ILE A 143 3.38 -30.20 -2.67
CA ILE A 143 3.63 -29.05 -3.56
C ILE A 143 4.49 -29.44 -4.77
N GLY A 144 4.21 -28.84 -5.93
CA GLY A 144 4.91 -29.11 -7.19
C GLY A 144 6.27 -28.40 -7.33
N GLY A 145 6.71 -27.67 -6.31
CA GLY A 145 7.89 -26.79 -6.30
C GLY A 145 7.50 -25.33 -6.26
N GLY A 146 8.40 -24.41 -6.66
CA GLY A 146 8.13 -22.99 -6.53
C GLY A 146 9.31 -22.10 -6.83
N ALA A 147 9.38 -20.98 -6.12
CA ALA A 147 10.44 -19.99 -6.22
C ALA A 147 10.79 -19.36 -4.86
N GLU A 148 11.97 -18.83 -4.74
CA GLU A 148 12.37 -17.92 -3.67
C GLU A 148 12.53 -16.51 -4.22
N PHE A 149 12.03 -15.54 -3.45
CA PHE A 149 12.27 -14.11 -3.63
C PHE A 149 13.03 -13.61 -2.40
N PRO A 150 14.36 -13.63 -2.42
CA PRO A 150 15.17 -13.31 -1.25
C PRO A 150 15.04 -11.84 -0.81
N ASP A 151 14.71 -10.94 -1.74
CA ASP A 151 14.57 -9.50 -1.50
C ASP A 151 13.13 -9.08 -1.16
N ASP A 152 12.17 -10.03 -1.19
CA ASP A 152 10.78 -9.77 -0.77
C ASP A 152 10.67 -9.95 0.75
N HIS A 153 10.42 -8.84 1.44
CA HIS A 153 10.44 -8.73 2.90
C HIS A 153 9.07 -8.38 3.45
N GLN A 154 9.00 -7.97 4.72
CA GLN A 154 7.77 -7.54 5.37
C GLN A 154 8.00 -6.47 6.42
N VAL A 155 6.93 -5.75 6.73
CA VAL A 155 6.79 -4.90 7.91
C VAL A 155 5.47 -5.22 8.59
N ASP A 156 5.37 -5.07 9.91
CA ASP A 156 4.06 -5.13 10.54
C ASP A 156 3.30 -3.83 10.24
N ASN A 157 2.23 -3.95 9.45
CA ASN A 157 1.48 -2.80 8.98
C ASN A 157 0.83 -1.98 10.11
N ARG A 158 0.52 -2.62 11.26
CA ARG A 158 -0.08 -1.95 12.42
C ARG A 158 0.98 -1.27 13.27
N GLN A 159 2.09 -1.96 13.56
CA GLN A 159 3.24 -1.34 14.22
C GLN A 159 3.83 -0.19 13.40
N LEU A 160 3.85 -0.32 12.07
CA LEU A 160 4.23 0.77 11.17
C LEU A 160 3.36 2.01 11.35
N VAL A 161 2.03 1.83 11.42
CA VAL A 161 1.09 2.94 11.67
C VAL A 161 1.34 3.57 13.03
N ASP A 162 1.47 2.76 14.08
CA ASP A 162 1.73 3.24 15.44
C ASP A 162 3.04 4.03 15.50
N GLY A 163 4.09 3.53 14.84
CA GLY A 163 5.37 4.22 14.70
C GLY A 163 5.24 5.55 13.95
N LEU A 164 4.53 5.58 12.81
CA LEU A 164 4.30 6.81 12.05
C LEU A 164 3.52 7.86 12.83
N LEU A 165 2.48 7.46 13.56
CA LEU A 165 1.71 8.34 14.43
C LEU A 165 2.56 8.89 15.59
N ALA A 166 3.42 8.08 16.18
CA ALA A 166 4.32 8.50 17.24
C ALA A 166 5.40 9.45 16.72
N ALA A 167 6.07 9.10 15.64
CA ALA A 167 7.10 9.93 15.01
C ALA A 167 6.54 11.26 14.52
N GLY A 168 5.34 11.24 13.91
CA GLY A 168 4.64 12.47 13.52
C GLY A 168 4.37 13.39 14.70
N ARG A 169 3.84 12.86 15.81
CA ARG A 169 3.62 13.64 17.04
C ARG A 169 4.92 14.21 17.61
N HIS A 170 6.00 13.44 17.65
CA HIS A 170 7.30 13.92 18.12
C HIS A 170 7.89 15.02 17.21
N ALA A 171 7.59 14.97 15.91
CA ALA A 171 7.98 16.00 14.94
C ALA A 171 7.03 17.21 14.91
N GLY A 172 5.97 17.26 15.71
CA GLY A 172 5.04 18.38 15.77
C GLY A 172 3.88 18.33 14.77
N VAL A 173 3.61 17.18 14.15
CA VAL A 173 2.44 17.02 13.25
C VAL A 173 1.15 17.16 14.05
N THR A 174 0.27 18.07 13.60
CA THR A 174 -1.09 18.22 14.13
C THR A 174 -2.01 17.17 13.50
N LEU A 175 -2.66 16.35 14.31
CA LEU A 175 -3.61 15.36 13.84
C LEU A 175 -5.04 15.84 14.08
N VAL A 176 -5.82 16.00 13.01
CA VAL A 176 -7.22 16.43 13.04
C VAL A 176 -8.13 15.27 12.70
N THR A 177 -8.96 14.83 13.66
CA THR A 177 -9.91 13.74 13.48
C THR A 177 -11.23 14.27 12.91
N ASP A 178 -11.25 14.49 11.59
CA ASP A 178 -12.44 14.92 10.84
C ASP A 178 -12.34 14.44 9.38
N GLU A 179 -13.44 14.55 8.65
CA GLU A 179 -13.49 14.32 7.20
C GLU A 179 -13.14 15.61 6.46
N VAL A 180 -12.43 15.49 5.34
CA VAL A 180 -12.25 16.60 4.40
C VAL A 180 -13.35 16.54 3.35
N ALA A 181 -14.23 17.55 3.37
CA ALA A 181 -15.28 17.70 2.36
C ALA A 181 -14.72 18.20 1.02
N GLY A 182 -13.63 18.98 1.05
CA GLY A 182 -13.04 19.51 -0.17
C GLY A 182 -11.78 20.34 0.06
N VAL A 183 -11.16 20.73 -1.06
CA VAL A 183 -10.01 21.63 -1.11
C VAL A 183 -10.51 23.07 -1.23
N ALA A 184 -10.06 23.95 -0.33
CA ALA A 184 -10.27 25.38 -0.45
C ALA A 184 -9.29 25.96 -1.48
N SER A 185 -9.77 26.83 -2.37
CA SER A 185 -8.92 27.44 -3.38
C SER A 185 -9.26 28.92 -3.61
N SER A 186 -8.27 29.69 -4.02
CA SER A 186 -8.42 31.09 -4.41
C SER A 186 -7.47 31.37 -5.57
N ALA A 187 -7.96 32.09 -6.58
CA ALA A 187 -7.18 32.48 -7.77
C ALA A 187 -6.40 31.32 -8.42
N GLY A 188 -7.00 30.11 -8.51
CA GLY A 188 -6.37 28.92 -9.12
C GLY A 188 -5.31 28.22 -8.25
N ARG A 189 -5.22 28.58 -6.97
CA ARG A 189 -4.30 27.99 -6.00
C ARG A 189 -5.07 27.32 -4.87
N ALA A 190 -4.65 26.14 -4.45
CA ALA A 190 -5.11 25.53 -3.21
C ALA A 190 -4.61 26.35 -2.01
N THR A 191 -5.52 26.65 -1.08
CA THR A 191 -5.27 27.50 0.11
C THR A 191 -5.59 26.79 1.42
N GLY A 192 -5.96 25.52 1.38
CA GLY A 192 -6.30 24.71 2.53
C GLY A 192 -7.38 23.69 2.25
N VAL A 193 -8.07 23.25 3.29
CA VAL A 193 -9.14 22.25 3.22
C VAL A 193 -10.40 22.71 3.95
N ILE A 194 -11.54 22.25 3.47
CA ILE A 194 -12.87 22.43 4.08
C ILE A 194 -13.19 21.14 4.82
N LEU A 195 -13.43 21.24 6.13
CA LEU A 195 -13.78 20.10 6.98
C LEU A 195 -15.26 19.75 6.87
N GLY A 196 -15.58 18.49 7.18
CA GLY A 196 -16.97 18.03 7.22
C GLY A 196 -17.77 18.62 8.38
N ARG A 197 -17.12 18.91 9.51
CA ARG A 197 -17.76 19.36 10.75
C ARG A 197 -17.07 20.56 11.42
N GLY A 198 -15.80 20.80 11.14
CA GLY A 198 -15.00 21.85 11.77
C GLY A 198 -14.85 23.09 10.90
N ASP A 199 -14.09 24.05 11.41
CA ASP A 199 -13.66 25.22 10.66
C ASP A 199 -12.66 24.82 9.57
N PRO A 200 -12.62 25.55 8.42
CA PRO A 200 -11.61 25.32 7.39
C PRO A 200 -10.19 25.46 7.93
N ILE A 201 -9.29 24.65 7.41
CA ILE A 201 -7.85 24.72 7.75
C ILE A 201 -7.12 25.38 6.59
N ALA A 202 -6.52 26.54 6.83
CA ALA A 202 -5.67 27.22 5.88
C ALA A 202 -4.26 26.62 5.86
N ALA A 203 -3.67 26.47 4.64
CA ALA A 203 -2.30 25.98 4.47
C ALA A 203 -1.70 26.48 3.15
N GLY A 204 -0.37 26.55 3.09
CA GLY A 204 0.37 26.93 1.88
C GLY A 204 0.26 25.91 0.75
N ALA A 205 0.09 24.61 1.08
CA ALA A 205 -0.12 23.51 0.15
C ALA A 205 -1.07 22.46 0.71
N VAL A 206 -1.70 21.68 -0.19
CA VAL A 206 -2.57 20.56 0.12
C VAL A 206 -2.02 19.29 -0.56
N VAL A 207 -1.86 18.22 0.20
CA VAL A 207 -1.47 16.90 -0.31
C VAL A 207 -2.66 15.94 -0.22
N ILE A 208 -3.15 15.44 -1.35
CA ILE A 208 -4.23 14.46 -1.39
C ILE A 208 -3.64 13.04 -1.29
N ALA A 209 -3.80 12.41 -0.12
CA ALA A 209 -3.40 11.04 0.19
C ALA A 209 -4.56 10.20 0.72
N ALA A 210 -5.81 10.53 0.32
CA ALA A 210 -7.05 9.98 0.85
C ALA A 210 -7.42 8.59 0.29
N GLY A 211 -6.45 7.86 -0.29
CA GLY A 211 -6.68 6.52 -0.81
C GLY A 211 -7.79 6.48 -1.85
N CYS A 212 -8.72 5.54 -1.75
CA CYS A 212 -9.82 5.40 -2.71
C CYS A 212 -10.84 6.55 -2.66
N TRP A 213 -10.82 7.41 -1.66
CA TRP A 213 -11.67 8.62 -1.57
C TRP A 213 -11.06 9.83 -2.26
N SER A 214 -9.80 9.76 -2.72
CA SER A 214 -9.10 10.89 -3.35
C SER A 214 -9.82 11.47 -4.56
N GLY A 215 -10.57 10.65 -5.31
CA GLY A 215 -11.34 11.07 -6.48
C GLY A 215 -12.71 11.69 -6.16
N GLN A 216 -13.05 11.86 -4.87
CA GLN A 216 -14.38 12.34 -4.42
C GLN A 216 -14.33 13.69 -3.73
N LEU A 217 -13.14 14.29 -3.59
CA LEU A 217 -12.96 15.54 -2.86
C LEU A 217 -13.57 16.73 -3.62
N GLY A 218 -14.44 17.49 -2.95
CA GLY A 218 -14.98 18.75 -3.46
C GLY A 218 -13.89 19.81 -3.67
N GLY A 219 -14.19 20.85 -4.44
CA GLY A 219 -13.28 21.99 -4.64
C GLY A 219 -12.08 21.71 -5.56
N VAL A 220 -11.87 20.47 -6.00
CA VAL A 220 -10.86 20.10 -7.00
C VAL A 220 -11.55 19.99 -8.37
N PRO A 221 -11.08 20.72 -9.40
CA PRO A 221 -11.62 20.59 -10.76
C PRO A 221 -11.58 19.15 -11.26
N GLU A 222 -12.66 18.69 -11.92
CA GLU A 222 -12.80 17.31 -12.39
C GLU A 222 -11.57 16.75 -13.14
N PRO A 223 -10.90 17.49 -14.04
CA PRO A 223 -9.70 16.99 -14.72
C PRO A 223 -8.50 16.74 -13.81
N LEU A 224 -8.48 17.30 -12.60
CA LEU A 224 -7.42 17.14 -11.62
C LEU A 224 -7.74 16.10 -10.55
N LEU A 225 -8.99 15.61 -10.49
CA LEU A 225 -9.37 14.55 -9.57
C LEU A 225 -8.68 13.24 -9.97
N PRO A 226 -7.95 12.60 -9.05
CA PRO A 226 -7.28 11.34 -9.36
C PRO A 226 -8.32 10.24 -9.70
N PRO A 227 -8.17 9.55 -10.84
CA PRO A 227 -9.12 8.51 -11.28
C PRO A 227 -8.91 7.20 -10.50
N VAL A 228 -9.13 7.23 -9.20
CA VAL A 228 -8.98 6.07 -8.31
C VAL A 228 -10.32 5.41 -8.03
N ARG A 229 -10.31 4.07 -7.95
CA ARG A 229 -11.46 3.25 -7.60
C ARG A 229 -11.17 2.36 -6.40
N PRO A 230 -12.17 2.03 -5.58
CA PRO A 230 -12.01 1.10 -4.47
C PRO A 230 -11.93 -0.35 -5.00
N VAL A 231 -10.87 -1.06 -4.64
CA VAL A 231 -10.72 -2.50 -4.88
C VAL A 231 -10.64 -3.19 -3.53
N LYS A 232 -11.71 -3.84 -3.12
CA LYS A 232 -11.83 -4.50 -1.83
C LYS A 232 -10.91 -5.70 -1.73
N GLY A 233 -10.27 -5.85 -0.59
CA GLY A 233 -9.50 -7.02 -0.20
C GLY A 233 -9.84 -7.46 1.22
N LEU A 234 -10.08 -8.76 1.38
CA LEU A 234 -10.29 -9.40 2.67
C LEU A 234 -9.01 -10.10 3.09
N THR A 235 -8.63 -9.94 4.36
CA THR A 235 -7.57 -10.68 5.02
C THR A 235 -8.08 -11.37 6.27
N VAL A 236 -7.48 -12.49 6.61
CA VAL A 236 -7.77 -13.26 7.82
C VAL A 236 -6.52 -13.29 8.68
N ARG A 237 -6.66 -12.99 9.98
CA ARG A 237 -5.59 -13.13 10.95
C ARG A 237 -5.84 -14.37 11.80
N ILE A 238 -4.83 -15.21 11.89
CA ILE A 238 -4.79 -16.40 12.74
C ILE A 238 -3.56 -16.33 13.64
N ARG A 239 -3.54 -17.11 14.71
CA ARG A 239 -2.42 -17.15 15.65
C ARG A 239 -2.05 -18.57 16.01
N ALA A 240 -0.77 -18.89 16.01
CA ALA A 240 -0.24 -20.14 16.51
C ALA A 240 -0.44 -20.26 18.01
N SER A 241 -1.05 -21.34 18.49
CA SER A 241 -1.15 -21.68 19.90
C SER A 241 0.24 -22.02 20.48
N SER A 242 0.35 -22.08 21.82
CA SER A 242 1.61 -22.47 22.48
C SER A 242 2.01 -23.88 22.06
N GLY A 243 3.26 -24.05 21.59
CA GLY A 243 3.78 -25.33 21.13
C GLY A 243 3.48 -25.66 19.67
N THR A 244 2.62 -24.91 18.98
CA THR A 244 2.36 -25.09 17.55
C THR A 244 3.54 -24.58 16.72
N PRO A 245 4.02 -25.33 15.72
CA PRO A 245 5.07 -24.86 14.82
C PRO A 245 4.68 -23.56 14.11
N ARG A 246 5.65 -22.66 13.93
CA ARG A 246 5.42 -21.33 13.33
C ARG A 246 6.07 -21.22 11.98
N LEU A 247 5.40 -20.54 11.04
CA LEU A 247 5.99 -20.11 9.77
C LEU A 247 7.21 -19.21 10.03
N ARG A 248 8.26 -19.43 9.22
CA ARG A 248 9.53 -18.68 9.32
C ARG A 248 9.61 -17.54 8.31
N ARG A 249 9.03 -17.77 7.12
CA ARG A 249 9.11 -16.88 5.96
C ARG A 249 7.71 -16.48 5.49
N ILE A 250 7.63 -15.45 4.68
CA ILE A 250 6.42 -15.21 3.90
C ILE A 250 6.24 -16.39 2.95
N VAL A 251 5.04 -16.94 2.94
CA VAL A 251 4.63 -17.94 1.96
C VAL A 251 3.63 -17.31 1.01
N ARG A 252 3.92 -17.34 -0.27
CA ARG A 252 2.95 -17.10 -1.33
C ARG A 252 2.56 -18.46 -1.92
N GLY A 253 1.34 -18.57 -2.38
CA GLY A 253 0.87 -19.81 -2.96
C GLY A 253 0.05 -19.58 -4.21
N LEU A 254 0.18 -20.51 -5.13
CA LEU A 254 -0.75 -20.67 -6.24
C LEU A 254 -1.43 -22.03 -6.06
N VAL A 255 -2.75 -22.02 -5.85
CA VAL A 255 -3.57 -23.20 -5.55
C VAL A 255 -4.62 -23.35 -6.63
N HIS A 256 -4.39 -24.21 -7.61
CA HIS A 256 -5.28 -24.40 -8.77
C HIS A 256 -5.62 -23.06 -9.44
N GLY A 257 -4.60 -22.25 -9.73
CA GLY A 257 -4.71 -20.93 -10.34
C GLY A 257 -5.12 -19.80 -9.40
N ARG A 258 -5.43 -20.07 -8.12
CA ARG A 258 -5.83 -19.04 -7.15
C ARG A 258 -4.63 -18.60 -6.29
N PRO A 259 -4.27 -17.31 -6.30
CA PRO A 259 -3.18 -16.81 -5.47
C PRO A 259 -3.64 -16.64 -4.02
N CYS A 260 -2.77 -17.02 -3.09
CA CYS A 260 -2.90 -16.66 -1.68
C CYS A 260 -1.53 -16.34 -1.08
N TYR A 261 -1.51 -15.74 0.11
CA TYR A 261 -0.28 -15.50 0.85
C TYR A 261 -0.50 -15.66 2.35
N LEU A 262 0.59 -15.99 3.05
CA LEU A 262 0.65 -16.12 4.51
C LEU A 262 1.86 -15.31 4.99
N VAL A 263 1.62 -14.30 5.81
CA VAL A 263 2.66 -13.38 6.31
C VAL A 263 2.79 -13.53 7.82
N PRO A 264 3.83 -14.24 8.31
CA PRO A 264 4.00 -14.51 9.73
C PRO A 264 4.56 -13.30 10.48
N ARG A 265 4.09 -13.09 11.71
CA ARG A 265 4.57 -12.10 12.66
C ARG A 265 5.40 -12.76 13.78
N GLU A 266 6.14 -11.96 14.52
CA GLU A 266 6.98 -12.46 15.63
C GLU A 266 6.16 -13.00 16.80
N ASP A 267 4.98 -12.42 17.04
CA ASP A 267 4.05 -12.86 18.08
C ASP A 267 3.32 -14.19 17.75
N GLY A 268 3.61 -14.79 16.60
CA GLY A 268 2.95 -16.00 16.12
C GLY A 268 1.66 -15.75 15.35
N THR A 269 1.27 -14.50 15.16
CA THR A 269 0.17 -14.15 14.25
C THR A 269 0.59 -14.41 12.80
N VAL A 270 -0.34 -14.84 11.96
CA VAL A 270 -0.18 -14.97 10.50
C VAL A 270 -1.32 -14.22 9.82
N VAL A 271 -0.98 -13.37 8.86
CA VAL A 271 -1.96 -12.70 8.00
C VAL A 271 -2.13 -13.50 6.73
N ILE A 272 -3.31 -14.00 6.48
CA ILE A 272 -3.70 -14.72 5.27
C ILE A 272 -4.44 -13.75 4.35
N GLY A 273 -4.12 -13.73 3.06
CA GLY A 273 -4.81 -12.89 2.09
C GLY A 273 -4.57 -13.31 0.65
N ALA A 274 -5.17 -12.59 -0.24
CA ALA A 274 -6.29 -11.71 -0.07
C ALA A 274 -7.26 -11.83 -1.23
N THR A 275 -8.52 -11.52 -0.99
CA THR A 275 -9.47 -11.38 -2.09
C THR A 275 -9.19 -10.13 -2.93
N VAL A 276 -9.72 -10.10 -4.14
CA VAL A 276 -9.76 -8.94 -5.03
C VAL A 276 -11.19 -8.83 -5.54
N GLU A 277 -11.91 -7.81 -5.07
CA GLU A 277 -13.34 -7.66 -5.33
C GLU A 277 -13.66 -6.22 -5.73
N GLU A 278 -14.34 -6.05 -6.86
CA GLU A 278 -14.84 -4.75 -7.30
C GLU A 278 -16.30 -4.57 -6.86
N LYS A 279 -16.50 -4.15 -5.60
CA LYS A 279 -17.81 -3.96 -4.96
C LYS A 279 -18.03 -2.53 -4.45
N GLY A 280 -17.39 -1.55 -5.11
CA GLY A 280 -17.44 -0.17 -4.65
C GLY A 280 -16.93 -0.04 -3.21
N PHE A 281 -17.62 0.73 -2.40
CA PHE A 281 -17.23 1.00 -1.00
C PHE A 281 -17.79 -0.04 0.00
N ASP A 282 -18.30 -1.20 -0.45
CA ASP A 282 -18.75 -2.27 0.44
C ASP A 282 -17.58 -2.90 1.21
N LEU A 283 -17.66 -2.85 2.54
CA LEU A 283 -16.68 -3.44 3.47
C LEU A 283 -17.18 -4.73 4.13
N SER A 284 -18.32 -5.26 3.73
CA SER A 284 -18.88 -6.47 4.33
C SER A 284 -17.96 -7.68 4.14
N VAL A 285 -17.94 -8.59 5.11
CA VAL A 285 -17.17 -9.83 5.08
C VAL A 285 -18.09 -10.96 4.61
N GLN A 286 -17.80 -11.55 3.44
CA GLN A 286 -18.57 -12.69 2.95
C GLN A 286 -17.99 -14.00 3.47
N VAL A 287 -18.85 -14.91 3.94
CA VAL A 287 -18.48 -16.24 4.44
C VAL A 287 -17.70 -17.04 3.39
N GLY A 288 -18.12 -16.99 2.12
CA GLY A 288 -17.43 -17.68 1.02
C GLY A 288 -15.99 -17.20 0.83
N SER A 289 -15.76 -15.89 0.90
CA SER A 289 -14.42 -15.30 0.77
C SER A 289 -13.49 -15.76 1.91
N VAL A 290 -13.99 -15.82 3.15
CA VAL A 290 -13.22 -16.35 4.31
C VAL A 290 -12.91 -17.83 4.11
N HIS A 291 -13.94 -18.62 3.73
CA HIS A 291 -13.77 -20.06 3.47
C HIS A 291 -12.70 -20.32 2.40
N ASP A 292 -12.77 -19.61 1.27
CA ASP A 292 -11.85 -19.82 0.16
C ASP A 292 -10.40 -19.49 0.53
N LEU A 293 -10.16 -18.39 1.25
CA LEU A 293 -8.83 -18.03 1.73
C LEU A 293 -8.27 -19.09 2.70
N LEU A 294 -9.07 -19.55 3.66
CA LEU A 294 -8.65 -20.55 4.63
C LEU A 294 -8.41 -21.91 3.95
N ARG A 295 -9.26 -22.32 3.02
CA ARG A 295 -9.09 -23.56 2.24
C ARG A 295 -7.76 -23.55 1.47
N ASP A 296 -7.46 -22.46 0.74
CA ASP A 296 -6.28 -22.38 -0.10
C ASP A 296 -5.00 -22.23 0.76
N ALA A 297 -5.04 -21.49 1.85
CA ALA A 297 -3.94 -21.39 2.81
C ALA A 297 -3.62 -22.75 3.46
N ARG A 298 -4.63 -23.51 3.90
CA ARG A 298 -4.48 -24.86 4.47
C ARG A 298 -3.92 -25.86 3.45
N ALA A 299 -4.28 -25.73 2.19
CA ALA A 299 -3.73 -26.60 1.14
C ALA A 299 -2.20 -26.45 1.03
N ILE A 300 -1.68 -25.21 1.22
CA ILE A 300 -0.24 -24.92 1.18
C ILE A 300 0.44 -25.22 2.51
N VAL A 301 -0.20 -24.89 3.63
CA VAL A 301 0.34 -25.06 4.99
C VAL A 301 -0.67 -25.81 5.85
N PRO A 302 -0.68 -27.14 5.85
CA PRO A 302 -1.67 -27.95 6.59
C PRO A 302 -1.66 -27.71 8.10
N ALA A 303 -0.53 -27.30 8.68
CA ALA A 303 -0.39 -27.03 10.12
C ALA A 303 -1.30 -25.89 10.61
N LEU A 304 -1.91 -25.10 9.71
CA LEU A 304 -2.85 -24.03 10.09
C LEU A 304 -4.13 -24.55 10.73
N ASP A 305 -4.43 -25.83 10.64
CA ASP A 305 -5.58 -26.45 11.32
C ASP A 305 -5.53 -26.29 12.84
N GLU A 306 -4.32 -26.14 13.40
CA GLU A 306 -4.08 -25.96 14.84
C GLU A 306 -3.96 -24.48 15.27
N TYR A 307 -4.22 -23.53 14.34
CA TYR A 307 -4.15 -22.11 14.64
C TYR A 307 -5.53 -21.57 15.02
N GLU A 308 -5.53 -20.57 15.89
CA GLU A 308 -6.75 -19.87 16.31
C GLU A 308 -7.12 -18.78 15.33
N LEU A 309 -8.40 -18.66 14.97
CA LEU A 309 -8.93 -17.52 14.22
C LEU A 309 -8.98 -16.29 15.15
N VAL A 310 -8.31 -15.22 14.78
CA VAL A 310 -8.24 -13.98 15.57
C VAL A 310 -9.17 -12.91 15.00
N GLU A 311 -9.10 -12.66 13.69
CA GLU A 311 -9.79 -11.52 13.07
C GLU A 311 -9.97 -11.73 11.56
N THR A 312 -11.05 -11.14 11.04
CA THR A 312 -11.20 -10.89 9.60
C THR A 312 -11.24 -9.38 9.36
N SER A 313 -10.48 -8.88 8.38
CA SER A 313 -10.43 -7.46 8.06
C SER A 313 -10.65 -7.23 6.57
N THR A 314 -11.36 -6.16 6.24
CA THR A 314 -11.53 -5.69 4.85
C THR A 314 -10.93 -4.30 4.69
N GLY A 315 -10.35 -4.04 3.51
CA GLY A 315 -9.85 -2.73 3.15
C GLY A 315 -10.05 -2.45 1.66
N LEU A 316 -10.10 -1.18 1.31
CA LEU A 316 -10.29 -0.71 -0.06
C LEU A 316 -8.97 -0.20 -0.61
N ARG A 317 -8.34 -0.98 -1.49
CA ARG A 317 -7.12 -0.56 -2.18
C ARG A 317 -7.46 0.56 -3.16
N PRO A 318 -6.71 1.67 -3.20
CA PRO A 318 -6.92 2.74 -4.17
C PRO A 318 -6.35 2.31 -5.54
N GLY A 319 -7.17 1.72 -6.39
CA GLY A 319 -6.79 1.29 -7.73
C GLY A 319 -6.85 2.44 -8.73
N SER A 320 -5.74 2.76 -9.41
CA SER A 320 -5.70 3.62 -10.59
C SER A 320 -6.02 2.82 -11.85
N PRO A 321 -6.23 3.44 -13.02
CA PRO A 321 -6.51 2.70 -14.26
C PRO A 321 -5.39 1.75 -14.69
N ASP A 322 -4.12 2.11 -14.40
CA ASP A 322 -2.90 1.34 -14.74
C ASP A 322 -2.26 0.66 -13.52
N ASN A 323 -2.96 0.60 -12.37
CA ASN A 323 -2.49 0.07 -11.09
C ASN A 323 -1.24 0.77 -10.50
N ALA A 324 -0.73 1.81 -11.15
CA ALA A 324 0.43 2.58 -10.68
C ALA A 324 0.01 3.81 -9.87
N PRO A 325 0.83 4.30 -8.92
CA PRO A 325 0.50 5.45 -8.09
C PRO A 325 0.37 6.73 -8.93
N LEU A 326 -0.33 7.73 -8.38
CA LEU A 326 -0.33 9.11 -8.86
C LEU A 326 0.46 9.94 -7.85
N ILE A 327 1.61 10.45 -8.26
CA ILE A 327 2.52 11.22 -7.41
C ILE A 327 3.01 12.43 -8.20
N GLY A 328 2.67 13.65 -7.73
CA GLY A 328 3.14 14.87 -8.40
C GLY A 328 2.28 16.10 -8.09
N THR A 329 2.75 17.23 -8.58
CA THR A 329 1.99 18.48 -8.60
C THR A 329 0.90 18.43 -9.67
N THR A 330 -0.08 19.32 -9.57
CA THR A 330 -1.14 19.51 -10.56
C THR A 330 -1.03 20.91 -11.17
N SER A 331 -1.87 21.21 -12.17
CA SER A 331 -2.00 22.56 -12.71
C SER A 331 -2.61 23.57 -11.71
N MET A 332 -3.27 23.09 -10.64
CA MET A 332 -3.66 23.92 -9.50
C MET A 332 -2.44 24.13 -8.59
N ALA A 333 -1.91 25.33 -8.55
CA ALA A 333 -0.76 25.64 -7.68
C ALA A 333 -1.05 25.27 -6.22
N GLY A 334 -0.07 24.69 -5.52
CA GLY A 334 -0.21 24.26 -4.13
C GLY A 334 -0.99 22.96 -3.92
N LEU A 335 -1.43 22.27 -5.00
CA LEU A 335 -2.09 20.98 -4.90
C LEU A 335 -1.17 19.85 -5.38
N ILE A 336 -0.88 18.89 -4.48
CA ILE A 336 -0.06 17.71 -4.75
C ILE A 336 -0.93 16.46 -4.59
N ILE A 337 -0.77 15.51 -5.49
CA ILE A 337 -1.44 14.20 -5.44
C ILE A 337 -0.42 13.15 -4.98
N ALA A 338 -0.80 12.29 -4.04
CA ALA A 338 -0.03 11.14 -3.56
C ALA A 338 -0.98 9.98 -3.23
N THR A 339 -1.56 9.35 -4.25
CA THR A 339 -2.59 8.32 -4.10
C THR A 339 -2.51 7.23 -5.17
N GLY A 340 -3.47 6.32 -5.24
CA GLY A 340 -3.54 5.33 -6.32
C GLY A 340 -2.53 4.19 -6.22
N HIS A 341 -1.89 3.99 -5.09
CA HIS A 341 -0.79 3.02 -4.90
C HIS A 341 -1.23 1.54 -4.98
N TYR A 342 -2.52 1.27 -5.06
CA TYR A 342 -3.14 -0.05 -5.18
C TYR A 342 -2.56 -1.06 -4.18
N ARG A 343 -1.81 -2.08 -4.65
CA ARG A 343 -1.20 -3.13 -3.80
C ARG A 343 0.11 -2.69 -3.13
N ASN A 344 0.77 -1.68 -3.68
CA ASN A 344 2.16 -1.35 -3.35
C ASN A 344 2.30 -0.18 -2.36
N GLY A 345 1.19 0.28 -1.72
CA GLY A 345 1.20 1.48 -0.88
C GLY A 345 2.21 1.43 0.27
N ILE A 346 2.32 0.30 0.97
CA ILE A 346 3.30 0.14 2.04
C ILE A 346 4.72 0.14 1.46
N LEU A 347 4.97 -0.66 0.43
CA LEU A 347 6.30 -0.74 -0.21
C LEU A 347 6.77 0.63 -0.72
N LEU A 348 5.89 1.40 -1.38
CA LEU A 348 6.22 2.69 -1.98
C LEU A 348 6.19 3.87 -0.99
N ALA A 349 5.80 3.68 0.28
CA ALA A 349 5.67 4.76 1.25
C ALA A 349 6.95 5.60 1.41
N PRO A 350 8.17 5.03 1.52
CA PRO A 350 9.39 5.82 1.64
C PRO A 350 9.63 6.76 0.46
N VAL A 351 9.64 6.21 -0.76
CA VAL A 351 9.90 6.99 -1.99
C VAL A 351 8.82 8.02 -2.28
N THR A 352 7.55 7.71 -1.93
CA THR A 352 6.45 8.65 -2.07
C THR A 352 6.59 9.82 -1.09
N ALA A 353 6.93 9.55 0.17
CA ALA A 353 7.12 10.59 1.17
C ALA A 353 8.26 11.53 0.78
N ASP A 354 9.42 10.98 0.41
CA ASP A 354 10.57 11.77 0.00
C ASP A 354 10.29 12.59 -1.27
N ALA A 355 9.54 12.02 -2.22
CA ALA A 355 9.14 12.74 -3.43
C ALA A 355 8.20 13.92 -3.13
N VAL A 356 7.20 13.71 -2.25
CA VAL A 356 6.27 14.79 -1.86
C VAL A 356 7.00 15.90 -1.10
N VAL A 357 7.91 15.56 -0.20
CA VAL A 357 8.75 16.57 0.48
C VAL A 357 9.59 17.35 -0.53
N ALA A 358 10.22 16.67 -1.50
CA ALA A 358 10.96 17.33 -2.56
C ALA A 358 10.09 18.32 -3.35
N LEU A 359 8.85 17.94 -3.69
CA LEU A 359 7.89 18.82 -4.38
C LEU A 359 7.49 20.02 -3.52
N LEU A 360 7.26 19.83 -2.22
CA LEU A 360 6.95 20.93 -1.28
C LEU A 360 8.09 21.96 -1.18
N GLU A 361 9.33 21.49 -1.27
CA GLU A 361 10.54 22.33 -1.27
C GLU A 361 10.92 22.85 -2.67
N GLY A 362 10.13 22.59 -3.71
CA GLY A 362 10.44 22.99 -5.09
C GLY A 362 11.61 22.24 -5.75
N ARG A 363 11.97 21.07 -5.21
CA ARG A 363 13.01 20.18 -5.74
C ARG A 363 12.44 19.18 -6.76
N VAL A 364 13.29 18.65 -7.61
CA VAL A 364 12.94 17.63 -8.62
C VAL A 364 12.78 16.26 -7.97
N VAL A 365 11.75 15.52 -8.37
CA VAL A 365 11.55 14.13 -7.95
C VAL A 365 12.51 13.17 -8.69
N PRO A 366 12.83 12.00 -8.11
CA PRO A 366 13.65 10.98 -8.77
C PRO A 366 13.05 10.53 -10.12
N GLU A 367 13.91 10.28 -11.11
CA GLU A 367 13.53 9.93 -12.49
C GLU A 367 12.58 8.73 -12.55
N PHE A 368 12.78 7.71 -11.72
CA PHE A 368 11.94 6.52 -11.70
C PHE A 368 10.49 6.79 -11.23
N LEU A 369 10.19 7.96 -10.66
CA LEU A 369 8.83 8.40 -10.30
C LEU A 369 8.16 9.28 -11.35
N LEU A 370 8.89 9.80 -12.33
CA LEU A 370 8.32 10.66 -13.40
C LEU A 370 7.16 10.01 -14.16
N PRO A 371 7.14 8.69 -14.42
CA PRO A 371 6.01 8.04 -15.09
C PRO A 371 4.68 8.11 -14.30
N PHE A 372 4.72 8.48 -13.02
CA PHE A 372 3.55 8.45 -12.13
C PHE A 372 2.91 9.81 -11.92
N GLY A 373 3.21 10.81 -12.75
CA GLY A 373 2.59 12.12 -12.71
C GLY A 373 1.05 12.04 -12.79
N PRO A 374 0.32 12.90 -12.07
CA PRO A 374 -1.16 12.90 -12.07
C PRO A 374 -1.75 13.16 -13.46
N ASP A 375 -1.08 13.95 -14.27
CA ASP A 375 -1.56 14.40 -15.59
C ASP A 375 -1.53 13.31 -16.67
N ARG A 376 -0.94 12.13 -16.40
CA ARG A 376 -0.86 11.04 -17.38
C ARG A 376 -2.21 10.50 -17.84
N PHE A 377 -3.28 10.80 -17.11
CA PHE A 377 -4.67 10.48 -17.47
C PHE A 377 -5.48 11.68 -17.93
N ALA A 378 -4.89 12.88 -17.93
CA ALA A 378 -5.56 14.07 -18.44
C ALA A 378 -5.78 13.92 -19.95
N THR A 379 -7.03 14.02 -20.39
CA THR A 379 -7.34 14.04 -21.83
C THR A 379 -6.78 15.34 -22.40
N PRO A 380 -5.97 15.30 -23.50
CA PRO A 380 -5.51 16.51 -24.13
C PRO A 380 -6.72 17.39 -24.49
N ALA A 381 -6.71 18.64 -24.06
CA ALA A 381 -7.74 19.59 -24.44
C ALA A 381 -7.72 19.72 -25.97
N GLY A 382 -8.73 19.13 -26.68
CA GLY A 382 -8.86 19.32 -28.11
C GLY A 382 -9.22 18.13 -28.98
N VAL A 383 -9.38 16.92 -28.44
CA VAL A 383 -9.88 15.78 -29.25
C VAL A 383 -11.22 15.36 -28.70
N GLY A 384 -12.30 15.80 -29.34
CA GLY A 384 -13.66 15.31 -29.06
C GLY A 384 -13.71 13.81 -29.27
N GLY A 385 -13.62 13.04 -28.20
CA GLY A 385 -13.76 11.59 -28.24
C GLY A 385 -15.21 11.16 -28.46
N PRO A 386 -15.44 10.01 -29.14
CA PRO A 386 -16.78 9.48 -29.35
C PRO A 386 -17.43 9.14 -27.99
N GLY A 387 -18.70 9.53 -27.87
CA GLY A 387 -19.49 9.43 -26.65
C GLY A 387 -19.38 8.09 -25.95
N ARG A 388 -19.28 8.15 -24.62
CA ARG A 388 -19.37 6.99 -23.74
C ARG A 388 -20.67 6.20 -24.06
N ALA A 389 -20.53 5.02 -24.62
CA ALA A 389 -21.61 4.07 -24.73
C ALA A 389 -22.07 3.72 -23.31
N ARG A 390 -23.32 4.04 -22.99
CA ARG A 390 -23.98 3.56 -21.77
C ARG A 390 -24.12 2.04 -21.93
N VAL A 391 -23.51 1.29 -21.03
CA VAL A 391 -23.80 -0.13 -20.87
C VAL A 391 -25.19 -0.22 -20.23
N PRO A 392 -26.16 -0.95 -20.81
CA PRO A 392 -27.45 -1.18 -20.18
C PRO A 392 -27.27 -2.07 -18.94
N THR A 393 -28.09 -1.80 -17.94
CA THR A 393 -28.24 -2.48 -16.66
C THR A 393 -28.47 -3.98 -16.76
#